data_44771f66ffcb6ab322ea484f51fe2b01
#
_entry.id   44771f66ffcb6ab322ea484f51fe2b01
#
_cell.length_a   1.000
_cell.length_b   1.000
_cell.length_c   1.000
_cell.angle_alpha   90.00
_cell.angle_beta   90.00
_cell.angle_gamma   90.00
#
_symmetry.space_group_name_H-M   'P 1'
#
loop_
_entity.id
_entity.type
_entity.pdbx_description
1 polymer ?
#
loop_
_entity_poly.entity_id
_entity_poly.type
_entity_poly.pdbx_seq_one_letter_code
_entity_poly.pdbx_strand_id
1 'polypeptide(L)'
;HKDSLNASLALVKGYHSTFPLEEVELEHLYNAIAMRLVIIVTRAAMSKIEEPDNEYLWISEKPAWEVLKKWNKIAPGFAHYSFREACGYKAHPQQEQFNDWASKNKFNISELFPSIDKNNVQHLDLSVASTWIGHQESFNDLDAFQFKIDQLQKKHPQKIIAGGYLEPRVLYTSSAYDKIGNYGAESRTIHLGVDFWLPENTPVHALFDGEVVCAVNDAGNKEYGGLLILKHKTEELEFYTLYGHNTIASVLKHSIGDIIKKGAQITELANYPENGNWAPHLHFQVMLSMLDYKIDYPGVAYHRQMNVWKSICPDPNLLFKSDELAKKNTPTNNDLIDYRKQHLGKSLSLQYKAPIKMVRGAGQYLLDQFGRKYLDTVNNVAHVGHENYNVVKAGQDQMALINTNSRYLHENINELAKELIETLPPELNVLHFVNSGSEANELAIRMVKAVTGEKDIIASEVGYHGNSNMCIDISSYKFDGKSGNGTPEHTHIFPLPDVFRGKYKGENVASKYVEEVQICIEKIQHKGRNVGAFIIEPIISCGGQIELPEGFLSEAYQLVRNAGGICISDEVQVGCGRLGKTFWGFQLHDVVPDIVTIGK
;
A
#
# COMPACT_ATOMS: atom_id res chain seq x y z
N HIS A 1 17.80 -1.01 -17.07
CA HIS A 1 17.21 -0.85 -15.74
C HIS A 1 16.94 0.61 -15.44
N LYS A 2 15.81 0.92 -14.73
CA LYS A 2 15.46 2.30 -14.36
C LYS A 2 16.31 2.79 -13.18
N ASP A 3 16.61 1.91 -12.23
CA ASP A 3 17.53 2.12 -11.10
C ASP A 3 18.76 1.22 -11.30
N SER A 4 19.87 1.84 -11.71
CA SER A 4 21.11 1.13 -12.08
C SER A 4 21.85 0.61 -10.85
N LEU A 5 21.86 1.35 -9.74
CA LEU A 5 22.50 0.92 -8.51
C LEU A 5 21.80 -0.33 -7.95
N ASN A 6 20.48 -0.26 -7.79
CA ASN A 6 19.72 -1.40 -7.26
C ASN A 6 19.86 -2.67 -8.14
N ALA A 7 20.01 -2.51 -9.47
CA ALA A 7 20.28 -3.64 -10.35
C ALA A 7 21.67 -4.22 -10.12
N SER A 8 22.69 -3.37 -9.90
CA SER A 8 24.06 -3.83 -9.66
C SER A 8 24.24 -4.53 -8.31
N LEU A 9 23.47 -4.14 -7.27
CA LEU A 9 23.55 -4.78 -5.95
C LEU A 9 23.26 -6.28 -6.00
N ALA A 10 22.27 -6.70 -6.78
CA ALA A 10 21.95 -8.12 -6.95
C ALA A 10 23.12 -8.91 -7.59
N LEU A 11 23.79 -8.31 -8.57
CA LEU A 11 24.97 -8.91 -9.23
C LEU A 11 26.15 -8.99 -8.28
N VAL A 12 26.43 -7.91 -7.54
CA VAL A 12 27.55 -7.85 -6.56
C VAL A 12 27.32 -8.87 -5.45
N LYS A 13 26.10 -8.95 -4.90
CA LYS A 13 25.76 -9.95 -3.89
C LYS A 13 25.93 -11.38 -4.40
N GLY A 14 25.46 -11.67 -5.61
CA GLY A 14 25.60 -12.99 -6.23
C GLY A 14 27.06 -13.34 -6.48
N TYR A 15 27.85 -12.39 -6.96
CA TYR A 15 29.30 -12.58 -7.16
C TYR A 15 30.03 -12.84 -5.84
N HIS A 16 29.79 -11.98 -4.83
CA HIS A 16 30.40 -12.10 -3.50
C HIS A 16 30.06 -13.44 -2.82
N SER A 17 28.89 -14.02 -3.06
CA SER A 17 28.50 -15.32 -2.48
C SER A 17 29.37 -16.49 -2.99
N THR A 18 29.97 -16.35 -4.18
CA THR A 18 30.83 -17.38 -4.81
C THR A 18 32.30 -17.00 -4.72
N PHE A 19 32.60 -15.73 -4.87
CA PHE A 19 33.94 -15.15 -4.84
C PHE A 19 33.92 -13.91 -3.89
N PRO A 20 34.29 -14.09 -2.61
CA PRO A 20 34.21 -13.04 -1.63
C PRO A 20 35.04 -11.80 -2.02
N LEU A 21 34.37 -10.66 -2.07
CA LEU A 21 35.01 -9.36 -2.28
C LEU A 21 35.50 -8.79 -0.95
N GLU A 22 36.71 -8.23 -0.95
CA GLU A 22 37.24 -7.50 0.18
C GLU A 22 36.69 -6.07 0.26
N GLU A 23 36.71 -5.46 1.44
CA GLU A 23 36.16 -4.11 1.65
C GLU A 23 36.82 -3.06 0.77
N VAL A 24 38.13 -3.16 0.52
CA VAL A 24 38.87 -2.27 -0.36
C VAL A 24 38.42 -2.38 -1.82
N GLU A 25 38.04 -3.58 -2.28
CA GLU A 25 37.53 -3.77 -3.64
C GLU A 25 36.17 -3.09 -3.83
N LEU A 26 35.33 -3.12 -2.78
CA LEU A 26 34.02 -2.47 -2.80
C LEU A 26 34.12 -0.93 -2.88
N GLU A 27 35.19 -0.35 -2.34
CA GLU A 27 35.46 1.10 -2.45
C GLU A 27 35.68 1.53 -3.91
N HIS A 28 36.34 0.69 -4.70
CA HIS A 28 36.69 0.99 -6.08
C HIS A 28 35.61 0.60 -7.09
N LEU A 29 34.59 -0.18 -6.69
CA LEU A 29 33.63 -0.79 -7.60
C LEU A 29 32.77 0.25 -8.35
N TYR A 30 32.43 1.38 -7.71
CA TYR A 30 31.71 2.47 -8.39
C TYR A 30 32.48 2.98 -9.61
N ASN A 31 33.77 3.27 -9.43
CA ASN A 31 34.64 3.77 -10.49
C ASN A 31 34.93 2.71 -11.56
N ALA A 32 35.08 1.45 -11.17
CA ALA A 32 35.28 0.34 -12.09
C ALA A 32 34.08 0.14 -13.04
N ILE A 33 32.84 0.26 -12.51
CA ILE A 33 31.62 0.19 -13.32
C ILE A 33 31.55 1.40 -14.28
N ALA A 34 31.81 2.61 -13.79
CA ALA A 34 31.82 3.81 -14.63
C ALA A 34 32.85 3.70 -15.75
N MET A 35 34.08 3.27 -15.44
CA MET A 35 35.15 3.07 -16.42
C MET A 35 34.76 2.04 -17.47
N ARG A 36 34.12 0.92 -17.07
CA ARG A 36 33.65 -0.10 -18.04
C ARG A 36 32.64 0.49 -19.03
N LEU A 37 31.72 1.34 -18.55
CA LEU A 37 30.75 2.04 -19.42
C LEU A 37 31.45 3.01 -20.37
N VAL A 38 32.44 3.78 -19.89
CA VAL A 38 33.26 4.67 -20.73
C VAL A 38 33.98 3.88 -21.82
N ILE A 39 34.62 2.75 -21.51
CA ILE A 39 35.27 1.87 -22.48
C ILE A 39 34.28 1.41 -23.56
N ILE A 40 33.04 1.04 -23.18
CA ILE A 40 32.02 0.59 -24.13
C ILE A 40 31.67 1.71 -25.12
N VAL A 41 31.39 2.92 -24.65
CA VAL A 41 31.02 4.03 -25.54
C VAL A 41 32.17 4.52 -26.39
N THR A 42 33.41 4.52 -25.86
CA THR A 42 34.62 4.88 -26.64
C THR A 42 34.89 3.87 -27.74
N ARG A 43 34.85 2.58 -27.46
CA ARG A 43 35.01 1.52 -28.47
C ARG A 43 33.96 1.60 -29.57
N ALA A 44 32.68 1.80 -29.18
CA ALA A 44 31.61 1.96 -30.15
C ALA A 44 31.83 3.18 -31.06
N ALA A 45 32.32 4.30 -30.53
CA ALA A 45 32.66 5.48 -31.32
C ALA A 45 33.81 5.20 -32.32
N MET A 46 34.83 4.46 -31.89
CA MET A 46 35.94 4.02 -32.79
C MET A 46 35.43 3.08 -33.88
N SER A 47 34.64 2.08 -33.52
CA SER A 47 34.10 1.10 -34.50
C SER A 47 33.21 1.77 -35.55
N LYS A 48 32.50 2.84 -35.24
CA LYS A 48 31.72 3.63 -36.21
C LYS A 48 32.59 4.31 -37.26
N ILE A 49 33.82 4.65 -36.91
CA ILE A 49 34.80 5.22 -37.85
C ILE A 49 35.43 4.13 -38.72
N GLU A 50 35.78 3.00 -38.11
CA GLU A 50 36.48 1.89 -38.77
C GLU A 50 35.55 1.06 -39.64
N GLU A 51 34.34 0.75 -39.19
CA GLU A 51 33.36 -0.11 -39.88
C GLU A 51 31.95 0.54 -39.83
N PRO A 52 31.69 1.60 -40.61
CA PRO A 52 30.44 2.39 -40.51
C PRO A 52 29.15 1.63 -40.86
N ASP A 53 29.27 0.53 -41.61
CA ASP A 53 28.14 -0.29 -42.06
C ASP A 53 27.82 -1.47 -41.09
N ASN A 54 28.63 -1.67 -40.04
CA ASN A 54 28.50 -2.81 -39.12
C ASN A 54 27.83 -2.36 -37.80
N GLU A 55 26.50 -2.22 -37.80
CA GLU A 55 25.73 -1.76 -36.65
C GLU A 55 25.89 -2.63 -35.39
N TYR A 56 26.24 -3.89 -35.52
CA TYR A 56 26.44 -4.81 -34.40
C TYR A 56 27.55 -4.32 -33.45
N LEU A 57 28.59 -3.68 -33.96
CA LEU A 57 29.74 -3.21 -33.17
C LEU A 57 29.40 -2.06 -32.22
N TRP A 58 28.30 -1.31 -32.46
CA TRP A 58 27.88 -0.22 -31.59
C TRP A 58 26.46 -0.37 -31.02
N ILE A 59 25.85 -1.55 -31.11
CA ILE A 59 24.52 -1.82 -30.56
C ILE A 59 24.42 -1.48 -29.04
N SER A 60 25.53 -1.60 -28.32
CA SER A 60 25.61 -1.31 -26.87
C SER A 60 25.84 0.17 -26.54
N GLU A 61 26.10 1.06 -27.52
CA GLU A 61 26.49 2.44 -27.24
C GLU A 61 25.39 3.24 -26.59
N LYS A 62 24.20 3.27 -27.19
CA LYS A 62 23.07 4.01 -26.66
C LYS A 62 22.66 3.56 -25.25
N PRO A 63 22.50 2.23 -25.00
CA PRO A 63 22.25 1.75 -23.64
C PRO A 63 23.36 2.11 -22.65
N ALA A 64 24.63 2.06 -23.04
CA ALA A 64 25.74 2.40 -22.16
C ALA A 64 25.76 3.89 -21.79
N TRP A 65 25.48 4.79 -22.72
CA TRP A 65 25.31 6.21 -22.45
C TRP A 65 24.16 6.49 -21.48
N GLU A 66 23.02 5.84 -21.67
CA GLU A 66 21.87 5.99 -20.77
C GLU A 66 22.19 5.54 -19.34
N VAL A 67 22.91 4.41 -19.20
CA VAL A 67 23.33 3.91 -17.89
C VAL A 67 24.38 4.83 -17.27
N LEU A 68 25.40 5.27 -18.04
CA LEU A 68 26.45 6.15 -17.53
C LEU A 68 25.91 7.49 -17.04
N LYS A 69 24.95 8.09 -17.75
CA LYS A 69 24.28 9.32 -17.31
C LYS A 69 23.50 9.14 -16.00
N LYS A 70 22.88 7.97 -15.78
CA LYS A 70 22.20 7.64 -14.52
C LYS A 70 23.20 7.34 -13.41
N TRP A 71 24.29 6.64 -13.74
CA TRP A 71 25.34 6.27 -12.80
C TRP A 71 26.02 7.50 -12.20
N ASN A 72 26.35 8.47 -12.99
CA ASN A 72 26.96 9.75 -12.56
C ASN A 72 26.05 10.61 -11.65
N LYS A 73 24.77 10.28 -11.53
CA LYS A 73 23.85 10.94 -10.57
C LYS A 73 23.84 10.26 -9.20
N ILE A 74 24.52 9.13 -9.04
CA ILE A 74 24.60 8.39 -7.78
C ILE A 74 25.84 8.88 -7.06
N ALA A 75 25.67 9.33 -5.81
CA ALA A 75 26.79 9.67 -4.95
C ALA A 75 27.73 8.47 -4.79
N PRO A 76 29.02 8.57 -5.12
CA PRO A 76 29.97 7.46 -5.01
C PRO A 76 30.02 6.82 -3.63
N GLY A 77 29.99 7.63 -2.57
CA GLY A 77 29.93 7.16 -1.19
C GLY A 77 28.66 6.35 -0.89
N PHE A 78 27.51 6.76 -1.40
CA PHE A 78 26.27 5.99 -1.24
C PHE A 78 26.32 4.66 -1.98
N ALA A 79 26.89 4.63 -3.19
CA ALA A 79 27.09 3.38 -3.92
C ALA A 79 28.03 2.44 -3.15
N HIS A 80 29.15 2.94 -2.65
CA HIS A 80 30.09 2.17 -1.83
C HIS A 80 29.39 1.55 -0.61
N TYR A 81 28.67 2.35 0.18
CA TYR A 81 27.95 1.84 1.36
C TYR A 81 26.86 0.82 0.98
N SER A 82 26.22 1.01 -0.18
CA SER A 82 25.25 0.03 -0.69
C SER A 82 25.90 -1.29 -1.10
N PHE A 83 27.09 -1.27 -1.70
CA PHE A 83 27.85 -2.49 -2.02
C PHE A 83 28.30 -3.23 -0.76
N ARG A 84 28.77 -2.49 0.25
CA ARG A 84 29.13 -3.05 1.57
C ARG A 84 27.96 -3.81 2.18
N GLU A 85 26.78 -3.18 2.24
CA GLU A 85 25.56 -3.81 2.78
C GLU A 85 25.16 -5.05 2.00
N ALA A 86 25.22 -4.99 0.66
CA ALA A 86 24.89 -6.13 -0.21
C ALA A 86 25.82 -7.34 0.02
N CYS A 87 27.07 -7.10 0.43
CA CYS A 87 28.06 -8.12 0.78
C CYS A 87 28.05 -8.52 2.27
N GLY A 88 27.11 -7.99 3.08
CA GLY A 88 26.97 -8.35 4.48
C GLY A 88 27.86 -7.58 5.46
N TYR A 89 28.62 -6.60 4.97
CA TYR A 89 29.36 -5.66 5.83
C TYR A 89 28.43 -4.58 6.39
N LYS A 90 28.84 -3.91 7.47
CA LYS A 90 28.16 -2.66 7.89
C LYS A 90 28.28 -1.65 6.74
N ALA A 91 27.17 -1.02 6.37
CA ALA A 91 27.17 -0.09 5.25
C ALA A 91 28.16 1.06 5.50
N HIS A 92 28.03 1.80 6.61
CA HIS A 92 29.01 2.79 7.02
C HIS A 92 30.08 2.13 7.93
N PRO A 93 31.39 2.27 7.64
CA PRO A 93 32.45 1.61 8.42
C PRO A 93 32.48 1.98 9.90
N GLN A 94 32.17 3.24 10.22
CA GLN A 94 32.20 3.76 11.58
C GLN A 94 30.92 3.57 12.40
N GLN A 95 29.92 2.83 11.87
CA GLN A 95 28.65 2.64 12.55
C GLN A 95 28.81 2.04 13.95
N GLU A 96 29.62 1.00 14.09
CA GLU A 96 29.86 0.35 15.39
C GLU A 96 30.61 1.26 16.36
N GLN A 97 31.60 1.98 15.87
CA GLN A 97 32.36 2.95 16.66
C GLN A 97 31.43 4.07 17.18
N PHE A 98 30.50 4.56 16.36
CA PHE A 98 29.51 5.53 16.83
C PHE A 98 28.57 4.92 17.88
N ASN A 99 28.09 3.69 17.67
CA ASN A 99 27.21 3.02 18.63
C ASN A 99 27.91 2.83 19.99
N ASP A 100 29.19 2.43 19.98
CA ASP A 100 30.00 2.26 21.19
C ASP A 100 30.22 3.60 21.90
N TRP A 101 30.53 4.66 21.16
CA TRP A 101 30.66 6.00 21.72
C TRP A 101 29.33 6.48 22.33
N ALA A 102 28.22 6.37 21.60
CA ALA A 102 26.88 6.75 22.06
C ALA A 102 26.45 5.93 23.29
N SER A 103 26.87 4.66 23.40
CA SER A 103 26.55 3.80 24.54
C SER A 103 27.15 4.36 25.86
N LYS A 104 28.33 4.96 25.78
CA LYS A 104 29.07 5.54 26.90
C LYS A 104 28.60 6.97 27.25
N ASN A 105 27.89 7.63 26.34
CA ASN A 105 27.44 9.00 26.48
C ASN A 105 25.91 9.06 26.54
N LYS A 106 25.36 9.89 27.42
CA LYS A 106 23.93 10.16 27.52
C LYS A 106 23.69 11.65 27.57
N PHE A 107 22.72 12.12 26.80
CA PHE A 107 22.29 13.51 26.74
C PHE A 107 20.81 13.61 27.13
N ASN A 108 20.41 14.73 27.72
CA ASN A 108 19.02 14.99 28.04
C ASN A 108 18.37 15.77 26.90
N ILE A 109 17.11 15.48 26.64
CA ILE A 109 16.33 16.22 25.62
C ILE A 109 16.22 17.69 25.98
N SER A 110 16.17 18.02 27.30
CA SER A 110 16.22 19.41 27.80
C SER A 110 17.51 20.17 27.44
N GLU A 111 18.59 19.49 27.05
CA GLU A 111 19.78 20.16 26.53
C GLU A 111 19.57 20.74 25.12
N LEU A 112 18.67 20.12 24.33
CA LEU A 112 18.19 20.71 23.05
C LEU A 112 17.21 21.87 23.26
N PHE A 113 16.37 21.78 24.31
CA PHE A 113 15.29 22.71 24.59
C PHE A 113 15.31 23.19 26.04
N PRO A 114 16.32 23.96 26.48
CA PRO A 114 16.43 24.41 27.88
C PRO A 114 15.22 25.24 28.37
N SER A 115 14.58 25.96 27.45
CA SER A 115 13.36 26.75 27.76
C SER A 115 12.13 25.88 28.08
N ILE A 116 12.12 24.62 27.70
CA ILE A 116 10.99 23.68 27.93
C ILE A 116 11.22 22.86 29.21
N ASP A 117 12.50 22.58 29.57
CA ASP A 117 12.92 21.83 30.76
C ASP A 117 12.16 20.51 30.99
N LYS A 118 11.97 19.73 29.92
CA LYS A 118 11.33 18.41 29.95
C LYS A 118 12.24 17.38 29.30
N ASN A 119 12.30 16.18 29.90
CA ASN A 119 13.10 15.05 29.37
C ASN A 119 12.26 13.84 29.01
N ASN A 120 11.02 13.76 29.51
CA ASN A 120 10.12 12.65 29.22
C ASN A 120 9.39 12.87 27.90
N VAL A 121 9.23 11.79 27.13
CA VAL A 121 8.59 11.81 25.82
C VAL A 121 7.20 11.19 25.89
N GLN A 122 6.27 11.73 25.11
CA GLN A 122 5.08 11.06 24.66
C GLN A 122 5.30 10.68 23.20
N HIS A 123 5.41 9.39 22.94
CA HIS A 123 5.56 8.91 21.57
C HIS A 123 4.33 9.23 20.73
N LEU A 124 4.54 9.79 19.53
CA LEU A 124 3.55 10.01 18.51
C LEU A 124 3.83 9.05 17.34
N ASP A 125 2.87 8.15 17.08
CA ASP A 125 2.93 7.22 15.96
C ASP A 125 2.30 7.86 14.71
N LEU A 126 3.12 8.17 13.72
CA LEU A 126 2.73 8.67 12.40
C LEU A 126 2.96 7.62 11.30
N SER A 127 3.14 6.35 11.68
CA SER A 127 3.34 5.27 10.72
C SER A 127 2.15 5.09 9.79
N VAL A 128 2.37 4.40 8.68
CA VAL A 128 1.31 4.06 7.70
C VAL A 128 0.11 3.40 8.37
N ALA A 129 0.34 2.58 9.40
CA ALA A 129 -0.71 1.86 10.13
C ALA A 129 -1.39 2.69 11.23
N SER A 130 -0.91 3.91 11.50
CA SER A 130 -1.44 4.73 12.59
C SER A 130 -2.86 5.17 12.33
N THR A 131 -3.71 4.99 13.35
CA THR A 131 -5.08 5.51 13.38
C THR A 131 -5.16 6.93 13.98
N TRP A 132 -4.07 7.42 14.57
CA TRP A 132 -4.05 8.73 15.24
C TRP A 132 -4.36 9.87 14.28
N ILE A 133 -3.85 9.79 13.04
CA ILE A 133 -4.03 10.81 12.03
C ILE A 133 -5.47 10.83 11.49
N GLY A 134 -6.15 9.68 11.48
CA GLY A 134 -7.46 9.51 10.88
C GLY A 134 -7.37 9.35 9.36
N HIS A 135 -8.16 10.12 8.62
CA HIS A 135 -8.22 10.05 7.16
C HIS A 135 -6.92 10.54 6.50
N GLN A 136 -6.48 9.91 5.42
CA GLN A 136 -5.21 10.26 4.77
C GLN A 136 -5.15 11.73 4.31
N GLU A 137 -6.25 12.30 3.83
CA GLU A 137 -6.31 13.70 3.40
C GLU A 137 -6.11 14.69 4.56
N SER A 138 -6.43 14.28 5.79
CA SER A 138 -6.25 15.10 6.99
C SER A 138 -4.78 15.42 7.31
N PHE A 139 -3.82 14.73 6.70
CA PHE A 139 -2.40 15.06 6.83
C PHE A 139 -2.00 16.39 6.20
N ASN A 140 -2.74 16.82 5.19
CA ASN A 140 -2.45 18.06 4.48
C ASN A 140 -3.18 19.27 5.07
N ASP A 141 -4.16 19.03 5.95
CA ASP A 141 -4.80 20.06 6.75
C ASP A 141 -3.94 20.34 7.99
N LEU A 142 -3.08 21.36 7.88
CA LEU A 142 -2.11 21.69 8.93
C LEU A 142 -2.77 22.21 10.19
N ASP A 143 -3.89 22.91 10.08
CA ASP A 143 -4.63 23.42 11.25
C ASP A 143 -5.26 22.25 12.03
N ALA A 144 -5.86 21.31 11.33
CA ALA A 144 -6.40 20.09 11.95
C ALA A 144 -5.29 19.23 12.57
N PHE A 145 -4.15 19.13 11.90
CA PHE A 145 -2.99 18.39 12.41
C PHE A 145 -2.43 19.05 13.66
N GLN A 146 -2.21 20.38 13.64
CA GLN A 146 -1.74 21.16 14.80
C GLN A 146 -2.73 21.04 15.97
N PHE A 147 -4.03 21.17 15.71
CA PHE A 147 -5.04 20.98 16.74
C PHE A 147 -4.93 19.62 17.44
N LYS A 148 -4.70 18.55 16.70
CA LYS A 148 -4.49 17.21 17.29
C LYS A 148 -3.22 17.11 18.12
N ILE A 149 -2.12 17.74 17.68
CA ILE A 149 -0.88 17.86 18.49
C ILE A 149 -1.16 18.58 19.79
N ASP A 150 -1.86 19.71 19.74
CA ASP A 150 -2.21 20.50 20.93
C ASP A 150 -3.08 19.71 21.91
N GLN A 151 -4.06 18.95 21.42
CA GLN A 151 -4.87 18.05 22.25
C GLN A 151 -4.02 16.95 22.92
N LEU A 152 -3.06 16.38 22.18
CA LEU A 152 -2.15 15.39 22.73
C LEU A 152 -1.23 16.01 23.78
N GLN A 153 -0.71 17.21 23.54
CA GLN A 153 0.13 17.95 24.48
C GLN A 153 -0.65 18.31 25.77
N LYS A 154 -1.93 18.70 25.64
CA LYS A 154 -2.80 18.95 26.82
C LYS A 154 -3.02 17.69 27.67
N LYS A 155 -3.09 16.52 27.05
CA LYS A 155 -3.20 15.24 27.78
C LYS A 155 -1.89 14.86 28.48
N HIS A 156 -0.76 15.30 27.96
CA HIS A 156 0.57 14.97 28.47
C HIS A 156 1.43 16.23 28.73
N PRO A 157 0.98 17.14 29.64
CA PRO A 157 1.58 18.47 29.80
C PRO A 157 3.03 18.45 30.24
N GLN A 158 3.48 17.36 30.90
CA GLN A 158 4.85 17.20 31.41
C GLN A 158 5.77 16.44 30.45
N LYS A 159 5.31 16.12 29.25
CA LYS A 159 6.09 15.36 28.25
C LYS A 159 6.28 16.19 26.99
N ILE A 160 7.34 15.89 26.25
CA ILE A 160 7.54 16.38 24.88
C ILE A 160 6.96 15.34 23.93
N ILE A 161 6.17 15.77 22.98
CA ILE A 161 5.66 14.89 21.91
C ILE A 161 6.78 14.65 20.92
N ALA A 162 7.19 13.39 20.71
CA ALA A 162 8.26 13.06 19.79
C ALA A 162 8.12 11.66 19.20
N GLY A 163 8.83 11.38 18.10
CA GLY A 163 8.88 10.06 17.48
C GLY A 163 9.47 10.07 16.09
N GLY A 164 9.46 8.92 15.45
CA GLY A 164 9.59 8.81 14.02
C GLY A 164 10.82 8.16 13.43
N TYR A 165 11.86 7.81 14.19
CA TYR A 165 13.05 7.20 13.60
C TYR A 165 12.73 5.85 12.91
N LEU A 166 13.13 5.72 11.64
CA LEU A 166 12.82 4.60 10.74
C LEU A 166 11.31 4.28 10.67
N GLU A 167 10.48 5.27 10.87
CA GLU A 167 9.03 5.17 10.78
C GLU A 167 8.58 5.35 9.33
N PRO A 168 7.89 4.36 8.74
CA PRO A 168 7.31 4.49 7.40
C PRO A 168 6.09 5.40 7.46
N ARG A 169 6.11 6.53 6.75
CA ARG A 169 5.06 7.54 6.76
C ARG A 169 4.48 7.78 5.37
N VAL A 170 3.22 8.16 5.30
CA VAL A 170 2.54 8.58 4.05
C VAL A 170 2.37 10.10 3.94
N LEU A 171 3.05 10.86 4.80
CA LEU A 171 3.01 12.33 4.88
C LEU A 171 3.70 13.03 3.70
N TYR A 172 4.58 12.34 3.01
CA TYR A 172 5.43 12.89 1.96
C TYR A 172 4.69 12.86 0.62
N THR A 173 3.83 13.85 0.40
CA THR A 173 2.87 13.89 -0.71
C THR A 173 3.36 14.64 -1.94
N SER A 174 4.52 15.29 -1.88
CA SER A 174 5.13 15.95 -3.03
C SER A 174 5.73 14.93 -4.02
N SER A 175 5.65 15.22 -5.31
CA SER A 175 6.26 14.39 -6.37
C SER A 175 7.79 14.28 -6.27
N ALA A 176 8.45 15.17 -5.50
CA ALA A 176 9.89 15.09 -5.21
C ALA A 176 10.27 13.81 -4.44
N TYR A 177 9.32 13.19 -3.73
CA TYR A 177 9.55 11.95 -2.99
C TYR A 177 9.38 10.69 -3.85
N ASP A 178 8.87 10.79 -5.08
CA ASP A 178 8.53 9.67 -5.93
C ASP A 178 9.57 9.41 -7.02
N LYS A 179 9.77 8.15 -7.35
CA LYS A 179 10.52 7.72 -8.54
C LYS A 179 9.91 6.48 -9.18
N ILE A 180 10.27 6.23 -10.43
CA ILE A 180 9.98 4.98 -11.10
C ILE A 180 11.20 4.05 -10.94
N GLY A 181 11.09 3.10 -10.03
CA GLY A 181 12.10 2.06 -9.80
C GLY A 181 12.03 0.90 -10.80
N ASN A 182 12.85 -0.13 -10.57
CA ASN A 182 12.92 -1.31 -11.43
C ASN A 182 11.64 -2.16 -11.40
N TYR A 183 10.84 -2.04 -10.33
CA TYR A 183 9.63 -2.84 -10.08
C TYR A 183 8.36 -1.99 -9.95
N GLY A 184 8.36 -0.79 -10.51
CA GLY A 184 7.24 0.15 -10.50
C GLY A 184 7.53 1.42 -9.72
N ALA A 185 6.47 2.17 -9.38
CA ALA A 185 6.58 3.40 -8.61
C ALA A 185 7.07 3.11 -7.18
N GLU A 186 7.95 3.95 -6.68
CA GLU A 186 8.50 3.91 -5.32
C GLU A 186 8.49 5.32 -4.74
N SER A 187 8.11 5.46 -3.46
CA SER A 187 8.13 6.71 -2.73
C SER A 187 9.11 6.64 -1.57
N ARG A 188 9.77 7.76 -1.25
CA ARG A 188 10.53 7.87 0.00
C ARG A 188 9.52 7.98 1.15
N THR A 189 9.54 7.02 2.06
CA THR A 189 8.58 6.93 3.17
C THR A 189 9.25 6.73 4.53
N ILE A 190 10.51 6.30 4.55
CA ILE A 190 11.23 5.95 5.79
C ILE A 190 11.89 7.20 6.36
N HIS A 191 11.38 7.69 7.46
CA HIS A 191 11.87 8.86 8.16
C HIS A 191 13.23 8.57 8.84
N LEU A 192 14.22 9.46 8.72
CA LEU A 192 15.61 9.20 9.14
C LEU A 192 16.01 9.92 10.42
N GLY A 193 15.15 10.75 10.98
CA GLY A 193 15.39 11.49 12.21
C GLY A 193 14.36 11.19 13.31
N VAL A 194 14.44 11.96 14.38
CA VAL A 194 13.39 12.07 15.39
C VAL A 194 12.79 13.47 15.29
N ASP A 195 11.46 13.54 15.27
CA ASP A 195 10.73 14.81 15.30
C ASP A 195 10.31 15.11 16.74
N PHE A 196 10.51 16.37 17.16
CA PHE A 196 10.06 16.91 18.43
C PHE A 196 9.03 18.00 18.15
N TRP A 197 7.74 17.74 18.42
CA TRP A 197 6.66 18.72 18.22
C TRP A 197 6.60 19.68 19.40
N LEU A 198 6.95 20.92 19.13
CA LEU A 198 7.03 22.02 20.10
C LEU A 198 6.47 23.31 19.46
N PRO A 199 6.06 24.30 20.26
CA PRO A 199 5.58 25.57 19.73
C PRO A 199 6.60 26.27 18.81
N GLU A 200 6.09 27.06 17.87
CA GLU A 200 6.93 27.98 17.09
C GLU A 200 7.75 28.91 18.02
N ASN A 201 8.87 29.40 17.52
CA ASN A 201 9.84 30.22 18.23
C ASN A 201 10.49 29.53 19.46
N THR A 202 10.32 28.21 19.64
CA THR A 202 11.08 27.47 20.66
C THR A 202 12.56 27.49 20.31
N PRO A 203 13.46 27.98 21.18
CA PRO A 203 14.89 28.00 20.95
C PRO A 203 15.48 26.59 20.93
N VAL A 204 16.35 26.32 19.96
CA VAL A 204 17.08 25.05 19.81
C VAL A 204 18.55 25.26 20.13
N HIS A 205 19.15 24.40 20.94
CA HIS A 205 20.51 24.51 21.40
C HIS A 205 21.40 23.36 20.94
N ALA A 206 22.67 23.61 20.73
CA ALA A 206 23.66 22.63 20.31
C ALA A 206 23.96 21.60 21.43
N LEU A 207 23.84 20.29 21.11
CA LEU A 207 24.20 19.21 22.04
C LEU A 207 25.72 19.05 22.21
N PHE A 208 26.50 19.47 21.21
CA PHE A 208 27.94 19.26 21.13
C PHE A 208 28.63 20.53 20.64
N ASP A 209 29.94 20.65 20.92
CA ASP A 209 30.79 21.55 20.17
C ASP A 209 30.81 21.15 18.70
N GLY A 210 30.77 22.09 17.78
CA GLY A 210 30.72 21.78 16.35
C GLY A 210 31.08 22.94 15.45
N GLU A 211 31.17 22.64 14.15
CA GLU A 211 31.42 23.60 13.07
C GLU A 211 30.20 23.58 12.13
N VAL A 212 29.72 24.73 11.72
CA VAL A 212 28.65 24.86 10.75
C VAL A 212 29.11 24.39 9.35
N VAL A 213 28.48 23.37 8.79
CA VAL A 213 28.76 22.88 7.43
C VAL A 213 27.64 23.15 6.44
N CYS A 214 26.45 23.47 6.94
CA CYS A 214 25.31 23.87 6.12
C CYS A 214 24.42 24.83 6.93
N ALA A 215 24.07 25.98 6.35
CA ALA A 215 23.10 26.93 6.89
C ALA A 215 22.36 27.55 5.70
N VAL A 216 21.15 27.06 5.40
CA VAL A 216 20.43 27.41 4.18
C VAL A 216 18.92 27.52 4.40
N ASN A 217 18.26 28.24 3.49
CA ASN A 217 16.82 28.16 3.30
C ASN A 217 16.51 27.09 2.26
N ASP A 218 15.97 25.95 2.70
CA ASP A 218 15.50 24.86 1.87
C ASP A 218 13.98 25.00 1.67
N ALA A 219 13.58 25.95 0.81
CA ALA A 219 12.24 26.53 0.75
C ALA A 219 11.20 25.73 -0.03
N GLY A 220 11.41 24.45 -0.34
CA GLY A 220 10.46 23.62 -1.05
C GLY A 220 9.23 23.25 -0.21
N ASN A 221 8.10 22.97 -0.88
CA ASN A 221 6.92 22.40 -0.21
C ASN A 221 7.24 20.98 0.27
N LYS A 222 7.06 20.73 1.58
CA LYS A 222 7.44 19.50 2.27
C LYS A 222 8.97 19.25 2.35
N GLU A 223 9.77 20.31 2.20
CA GLU A 223 11.21 20.34 2.48
C GLU A 223 11.49 20.89 3.90
N TYR A 224 12.73 21.28 4.22
CA TYR A 224 13.11 21.64 5.59
C TYR A 224 12.81 23.08 5.99
N GLY A 225 12.60 24.00 5.05
CA GLY A 225 12.63 25.42 5.38
C GLY A 225 14.01 25.85 5.86
N GLY A 226 14.14 26.40 7.06
CA GLY A 226 15.47 26.70 7.65
C GLY A 226 16.20 25.42 8.05
N LEU A 227 17.34 25.14 7.40
CA LEU A 227 18.16 23.95 7.59
C LEU A 227 19.54 24.33 8.11
N LEU A 228 19.95 23.75 9.28
CA LEU A 228 21.29 23.88 9.84
C LEU A 228 21.90 22.49 10.01
N ILE A 229 23.17 22.30 9.61
CA ILE A 229 23.94 21.09 9.87
C ILE A 229 25.26 21.45 10.55
N LEU A 230 25.52 20.78 11.66
CA LEU A 230 26.76 20.90 12.42
C LEU A 230 27.61 19.65 12.24
N LYS A 231 28.92 19.85 12.07
CA LYS A 231 29.93 18.81 12.07
C LYS A 231 30.57 18.74 13.46
N HIS A 232 30.66 17.56 14.01
CA HIS A 232 31.26 17.30 15.33
C HIS A 232 32.49 16.42 15.18
N LYS A 233 33.50 16.70 15.97
CA LYS A 233 34.74 15.92 16.02
C LYS A 233 35.05 15.57 17.47
N THR A 234 35.15 14.28 17.74
CA THR A 234 35.66 13.74 19.00
C THR A 234 37.07 13.19 18.78
N GLU A 235 37.72 12.65 19.83
CA GLU A 235 39.01 11.99 19.68
C GLU A 235 38.96 10.75 18.77
N GLU A 236 37.79 10.07 18.71
CA GLU A 236 37.63 8.78 18.06
C GLU A 236 36.90 8.86 16.72
N LEU A 237 35.97 9.82 16.55
CA LEU A 237 35.08 9.83 15.39
C LEU A 237 34.64 11.25 14.97
N GLU A 238 34.16 11.33 13.75
CA GLU A 238 33.53 12.49 13.17
C GLU A 238 32.08 12.14 12.81
N PHE A 239 31.13 12.99 13.16
CA PHE A 239 29.73 12.82 12.82
C PHE A 239 29.02 14.17 12.66
N TYR A 240 27.77 14.16 12.25
CA TYR A 240 27.01 15.37 11.96
C TYR A 240 25.65 15.32 12.66
N THR A 241 25.11 16.50 12.99
CA THR A 241 23.72 16.66 13.41
C THR A 241 23.01 17.64 12.51
N LEU A 242 21.79 17.29 12.12
CA LEU A 242 20.91 18.07 11.27
C LEU A 242 19.74 18.60 12.10
N TYR A 243 19.43 19.87 11.93
CA TYR A 243 18.33 20.59 12.55
C TYR A 243 17.46 21.20 11.44
N GLY A 244 16.29 20.60 11.20
CA GLY A 244 15.32 21.03 10.18
C GLY A 244 14.13 21.77 10.76
N HIS A 245 13.39 22.47 9.92
CA HIS A 245 12.15 23.19 10.20
C HIS A 245 12.29 24.42 11.12
N ASN A 246 13.44 25.07 11.01
CA ASN A 246 13.74 26.28 11.78
C ASN A 246 13.34 27.55 11.02
N THR A 247 13.31 28.68 11.74
CA THR A 247 13.12 29.98 11.11
C THR A 247 14.34 30.31 10.22
N ILE A 248 14.08 30.80 9.02
CA ILE A 248 15.13 31.18 8.05
C ILE A 248 16.05 32.24 8.65
N ALA A 249 15.45 33.18 9.37
CA ALA A 249 16.21 34.28 10.01
C ALA A 249 17.21 33.78 11.06
N SER A 250 16.86 32.74 11.85
CA SER A 250 17.78 32.16 12.85
C SER A 250 18.90 31.36 12.21
N VAL A 251 18.60 30.59 11.16
CA VAL A 251 19.59 29.77 10.43
C VAL A 251 20.59 30.65 9.68
N LEU A 252 20.12 31.68 8.97
CA LEU A 252 21.00 32.56 8.17
C LEU A 252 21.87 33.53 9.00
N LYS A 253 21.76 33.51 10.33
CA LYS A 253 22.77 34.15 11.22
C LYS A 253 24.10 33.43 11.22
N HIS A 254 24.12 32.17 10.80
CA HIS A 254 25.34 31.34 10.77
C HIS A 254 25.94 31.30 9.36
N SER A 255 27.28 31.23 9.35
CA SER A 255 28.06 31.02 8.12
C SER A 255 28.79 29.68 8.19
N ILE A 256 29.07 29.08 7.03
CA ILE A 256 29.88 27.85 6.96
C ILE A 256 31.26 28.15 7.58
N GLY A 257 31.70 27.29 8.49
CA GLY A 257 32.92 27.40 9.23
C GLY A 257 32.77 28.05 10.63
N ASP A 258 31.60 28.56 10.98
CA ASP A 258 31.35 29.09 12.33
C ASP A 258 31.47 27.97 13.37
N ILE A 259 32.18 28.30 14.49
CA ILE A 259 32.36 27.36 15.59
C ILE A 259 31.27 27.56 16.63
N ILE A 260 30.51 26.54 16.86
CA ILE A 260 29.42 26.51 17.83
C ILE A 260 29.84 25.77 19.07
N LYS A 261 29.57 26.35 20.24
CA LYS A 261 29.81 25.69 21.52
C LYS A 261 28.60 24.93 22.01
N LYS A 262 28.82 23.79 22.68
CA LYS A 262 27.76 23.04 23.38
C LYS A 262 26.93 23.99 24.26
N GLY A 263 25.60 23.85 24.18
CA GLY A 263 24.64 24.67 24.92
C GLY A 263 24.36 26.06 24.34
N ALA A 264 25.04 26.47 23.26
CA ALA A 264 24.70 27.71 22.54
C ALA A 264 23.36 27.54 21.82
N GLN A 265 22.52 28.61 21.84
CA GLN A 265 21.33 28.67 20.99
C GLN A 265 21.80 28.76 19.55
N ILE A 266 21.26 27.86 18.71
CA ILE A 266 21.64 27.77 17.29
C ILE A 266 20.52 28.20 16.34
N THR A 267 19.27 27.87 16.67
CA THR A 267 18.11 28.19 15.83
C THR A 267 16.86 28.40 16.68
N GLU A 268 15.73 28.67 16.02
CA GLU A 268 14.37 28.72 16.58
C GLU A 268 13.41 28.02 15.64
N LEU A 269 12.42 27.30 16.19
CA LEU A 269 11.44 26.58 15.40
C LEU A 269 10.54 27.52 14.61
N ALA A 270 10.30 27.20 13.34
CA ALA A 270 9.42 27.96 12.49
C ALA A 270 7.99 27.40 12.44
N ASN A 271 7.04 28.26 12.11
CA ASN A 271 5.68 27.87 11.74
C ASN A 271 5.56 27.70 10.20
N TYR A 272 4.45 27.10 9.76
CA TYR A 272 4.15 27.07 8.33
C TYR A 272 3.74 28.48 7.83
N PRO A 273 4.05 28.84 6.57
CA PRO A 273 4.69 28.00 5.54
C PRO A 273 6.23 27.98 5.59
N GLU A 274 6.89 28.78 6.44
CA GLU A 274 8.34 29.01 6.46
C GLU A 274 9.14 27.72 6.68
N ASN A 275 8.59 26.79 7.48
CA ASN A 275 9.21 25.52 7.83
C ASN A 275 9.02 24.41 6.79
N GLY A 276 8.63 24.74 5.54
CA GLY A 276 8.35 23.78 4.49
C GLY A 276 6.92 23.22 4.52
N ASN A 277 5.94 23.94 5.09
CA ASN A 277 4.54 23.52 5.23
C ASN A 277 4.35 22.28 6.12
N TRP A 278 4.89 22.36 7.35
CA TRP A 278 4.68 21.36 8.40
C TRP A 278 4.09 21.99 9.67
N ALA A 279 3.38 21.20 10.47
CA ALA A 279 3.10 21.60 11.84
C ALA A 279 4.44 21.82 12.59
N PRO A 280 4.59 22.87 13.42
CA PRO A 280 5.84 23.21 14.09
C PRO A 280 6.49 22.03 14.83
N HIS A 281 7.72 21.72 14.46
CA HIS A 281 8.53 20.69 15.09
C HIS A 281 10.02 20.87 14.75
N LEU A 282 10.91 20.26 15.52
CA LEU A 282 12.29 20.05 15.15
C LEU A 282 12.46 18.69 14.52
N HIS A 283 12.94 18.62 13.29
CA HIS A 283 13.52 17.40 12.73
C HIS A 283 14.98 17.31 13.17
N PHE A 284 15.31 16.36 14.03
CA PHE A 284 16.66 16.12 14.52
C PHE A 284 17.20 14.79 13.98
N GLN A 285 18.33 14.87 13.24
CA GLN A 285 18.94 13.69 12.63
C GLN A 285 20.42 13.62 12.92
N VAL A 286 20.96 12.43 13.15
CA VAL A 286 22.39 12.15 13.29
C VAL A 286 22.88 11.50 12.01
N MET A 287 24.06 11.88 11.53
CA MET A 287 24.64 11.36 10.30
C MET A 287 26.14 11.07 10.49
N LEU A 288 26.61 9.97 9.91
CA LEU A 288 28.05 9.60 9.89
C LEU A 288 28.75 10.06 8.62
N SER A 289 28.01 10.51 7.62
CA SER A 289 28.55 11.01 6.36
C SER A 289 27.60 12.00 5.73
N MET A 290 28.12 13.09 5.22
CA MET A 290 27.37 14.01 4.36
C MET A 290 27.22 13.49 2.92
N LEU A 291 27.86 12.36 2.59
CA LEU A 291 28.00 11.92 1.20
C LEU A 291 28.51 13.08 0.32
N ASP A 292 27.85 13.33 -0.81
CA ASP A 292 28.17 14.48 -1.66
C ASP A 292 27.17 15.65 -1.49
N TYR A 293 26.28 15.56 -0.48
CA TYR A 293 25.28 16.61 -0.22
C TYR A 293 25.93 17.83 0.43
N LYS A 294 25.65 18.99 -0.16
CA LYS A 294 26.04 20.29 0.40
C LYS A 294 24.85 21.05 0.98
N ILE A 295 23.67 20.77 0.46
CA ILE A 295 22.36 21.28 0.84
C ILE A 295 21.37 20.15 0.64
N ASP A 296 20.15 20.25 1.15
CA ASP A 296 19.05 19.27 0.94
C ASP A 296 19.48 17.82 1.27
N TYR A 297 20.02 17.63 2.48
CA TYR A 297 20.37 16.28 2.94
C TYR A 297 19.10 15.45 3.17
N PRO A 298 19.02 14.18 2.71
CA PRO A 298 17.81 13.38 2.83
C PRO A 298 17.36 13.14 4.28
N GLY A 299 16.16 13.60 4.63
CA GLY A 299 15.46 13.27 5.88
C GLY A 299 14.56 12.03 5.75
N VAL A 300 14.40 11.53 4.52
CA VAL A 300 13.50 10.42 4.20
C VAL A 300 14.12 9.51 3.15
N ALA A 301 14.05 8.20 3.36
CA ALA A 301 14.65 7.19 2.50
C ALA A 301 13.60 6.31 1.77
N TYR A 302 14.04 5.68 0.68
CA TYR A 302 13.30 4.57 0.08
C TYR A 302 13.44 3.31 0.95
N HIS A 303 12.35 2.58 1.14
CA HIS A 303 12.36 1.36 1.96
C HIS A 303 13.48 0.37 1.58
N ARG A 304 13.73 0.17 0.29
CA ARG A 304 14.78 -0.74 -0.20
C ARG A 304 16.19 -0.34 0.22
N GLN A 305 16.39 0.94 0.57
CA GLN A 305 17.67 1.50 1.00
C GLN A 305 17.76 1.65 2.52
N MET A 306 16.72 1.21 3.26
CA MET A 306 16.60 1.44 4.70
C MET A 306 17.81 0.96 5.50
N ASN A 307 18.38 -0.21 5.17
CA ASN A 307 19.54 -0.73 5.89
C ASN A 307 20.80 0.14 5.69
N VAL A 308 20.99 0.64 4.48
CA VAL A 308 22.10 1.54 4.15
C VAL A 308 21.94 2.85 4.91
N TRP A 309 20.75 3.47 4.83
CA TRP A 309 20.46 4.72 5.52
C TRP A 309 20.48 4.58 7.03
N LYS A 310 20.01 3.47 7.59
CA LYS A 310 20.13 3.18 9.03
C LYS A 310 21.60 3.16 9.51
N SER A 311 22.52 2.77 8.64
CA SER A 311 23.94 2.75 8.93
C SER A 311 24.59 4.13 8.81
N ILE A 312 24.16 4.92 7.82
CA ILE A 312 24.64 6.29 7.60
C ILE A 312 24.02 7.26 8.61
N CYS A 313 22.74 7.07 8.92
CA CYS A 313 21.96 7.89 9.86
C CYS A 313 21.55 7.01 11.05
N PRO A 314 22.40 6.87 12.07
CA PRO A 314 22.07 6.10 13.27
C PRO A 314 20.94 6.74 14.07
N ASP A 315 20.27 5.92 14.90
CA ASP A 315 19.13 6.33 15.70
C ASP A 315 19.51 7.48 16.66
N PRO A 316 18.91 8.67 16.55
CA PRO A 316 19.14 9.75 17.50
C PRO A 316 18.86 9.36 18.97
N ASN A 317 17.98 8.38 19.19
CA ASN A 317 17.69 7.88 20.53
C ASN A 317 18.87 7.17 21.22
N LEU A 318 19.91 6.77 20.47
CA LEU A 318 21.17 6.30 21.07
C LEU A 318 21.81 7.36 21.97
N LEU A 319 21.54 8.65 21.70
CA LEU A 319 22.02 9.78 22.52
C LEU A 319 21.14 10.01 23.75
N PHE A 320 19.79 9.91 23.58
CA PHE A 320 18.82 10.26 24.62
C PHE A 320 18.47 9.07 25.53
N LYS A 321 18.48 7.85 24.98
CA LYS A 321 18.14 6.60 25.71
C LYS A 321 16.76 6.66 26.36
N SER A 322 15.77 7.21 25.61
CA SER A 322 14.37 7.24 26.02
C SER A 322 13.68 5.93 25.63
N ASP A 323 13.03 5.29 26.60
CA ASP A 323 12.27 4.05 26.36
C ASP A 323 11.08 4.28 25.41
N GLU A 324 10.47 5.46 25.44
CA GLU A 324 9.34 5.81 24.59
C GLU A 324 9.74 6.02 23.12
N LEU A 325 10.98 6.45 22.86
CA LEU A 325 11.53 6.56 21.51
C LEU A 325 12.11 5.23 21.00
N ALA A 326 12.32 4.26 21.89
CA ALA A 326 12.81 2.95 21.48
C ALA A 326 11.84 2.27 20.51
N LYS A 327 12.37 1.70 19.44
CA LYS A 327 11.56 1.00 18.43
C LYS A 327 10.84 -0.18 19.08
N LYS A 328 9.51 -0.16 19.04
CA LYS A 328 8.70 -1.29 19.49
C LYS A 328 8.88 -2.49 18.55
N ASN A 329 9.07 -3.68 19.13
CA ASN A 329 9.10 -4.92 18.37
C ASN A 329 7.72 -5.18 17.77
N THR A 330 7.58 -5.01 16.47
CA THR A 330 6.39 -5.43 15.71
C THR A 330 6.65 -6.79 15.09
N PRO A 331 5.64 -7.69 15.05
CA PRO A 331 5.79 -8.99 14.42
C PRO A 331 6.28 -8.88 12.98
N THR A 332 7.31 -9.64 12.64
CA THR A 332 7.79 -9.75 11.26
C THR A 332 6.79 -10.50 10.37
N ASN A 333 6.96 -10.43 9.06
CA ASN A 333 6.13 -11.23 8.16
C ASN A 333 6.27 -12.75 8.46
N ASN A 334 7.47 -13.21 8.83
CA ASN A 334 7.69 -14.61 9.20
C ASN A 334 6.95 -14.99 10.47
N ASP A 335 6.99 -14.15 11.51
CA ASP A 335 6.22 -14.40 12.76
C ASP A 335 4.72 -14.54 12.45
N LEU A 336 4.19 -13.65 11.61
CA LEU A 336 2.78 -13.69 11.21
C LEU A 336 2.44 -14.95 10.39
N ILE A 337 3.32 -15.35 9.47
CA ILE A 337 3.15 -16.55 8.64
C ILE A 337 3.20 -17.81 9.53
N ASP A 338 4.13 -17.88 10.45
CA ASP A 338 4.30 -19.05 11.31
C ASP A 338 3.14 -19.19 12.31
N TYR A 339 2.67 -18.08 12.87
CA TYR A 339 1.46 -18.07 13.68
C TYR A 339 0.22 -18.53 12.88
N ARG A 340 0.06 -18.05 11.63
CA ARG A 340 -1.03 -18.47 10.73
C ARG A 340 -1.00 -19.98 10.46
N LYS A 341 0.18 -20.54 10.17
CA LYS A 341 0.34 -21.99 9.91
C LYS A 341 -0.09 -22.85 11.11
N GLN A 342 0.13 -22.36 12.33
CA GLN A 342 -0.16 -23.08 13.56
C GLN A 342 -1.63 -22.98 13.99
N HIS A 343 -2.25 -21.78 13.79
CA HIS A 343 -3.51 -21.45 14.44
C HIS A 343 -4.67 -21.12 13.49
N LEU A 344 -4.42 -20.89 12.19
CA LEU A 344 -5.47 -20.59 11.22
C LEU A 344 -5.70 -21.78 10.28
N GLY A 345 -6.95 -21.93 9.83
CA GLY A 345 -7.33 -22.99 8.89
C GLY A 345 -6.48 -22.94 7.61
N LYS A 346 -6.00 -24.09 7.16
CA LYS A 346 -5.14 -24.23 5.96
C LYS A 346 -5.81 -23.71 4.68
N SER A 347 -7.14 -23.67 4.65
CA SER A 347 -7.93 -23.10 3.54
C SER A 347 -7.78 -21.58 3.39
N LEU A 348 -7.35 -20.87 4.45
CA LEU A 348 -7.03 -19.44 4.42
C LEU A 348 -5.63 -19.24 3.82
N SER A 349 -5.44 -19.61 2.55
CA SER A 349 -4.17 -19.50 1.85
C SER A 349 -3.77 -18.03 1.61
N LEU A 350 -2.46 -17.77 1.59
CA LEU A 350 -1.92 -16.50 1.14
C LEU A 350 -1.75 -16.53 -0.38
N GLN A 351 -2.07 -15.42 -1.05
CA GLN A 351 -2.16 -15.36 -2.51
C GLN A 351 -0.79 -15.29 -3.20
N TYR A 352 0.22 -14.77 -2.53
CA TYR A 352 1.53 -14.51 -3.14
C TYR A 352 2.62 -15.38 -2.53
N LYS A 353 3.61 -15.80 -3.35
CA LYS A 353 4.80 -16.53 -2.88
C LYS A 353 5.59 -15.72 -1.85
N ALA A 354 5.68 -14.40 -2.05
CA ALA A 354 6.21 -13.45 -1.07
C ALA A 354 5.04 -12.64 -0.48
N PRO A 355 4.48 -13.04 0.66
CA PRO A 355 3.32 -12.39 1.23
C PRO A 355 3.59 -10.93 1.59
N ILE A 356 2.64 -10.07 1.26
CA ILE A 356 2.68 -8.63 1.52
C ILE A 356 1.82 -8.34 2.74
N LYS A 357 2.35 -7.57 3.70
CA LYS A 357 1.59 -7.09 4.86
C LYS A 357 0.94 -5.77 4.50
N MET A 358 -0.34 -5.80 4.13
CA MET A 358 -1.16 -4.61 3.94
C MET A 358 -1.58 -4.06 5.29
N VAL A 359 -1.47 -2.74 5.48
CA VAL A 359 -1.77 -2.08 6.76
C VAL A 359 -2.76 -0.92 6.62
N ARG A 360 -2.97 -0.40 5.40
CA ARG A 360 -3.92 0.69 5.14
C ARG A 360 -4.52 0.56 3.75
N GLY A 361 -5.74 1.04 3.59
CA GLY A 361 -6.36 1.32 2.29
C GLY A 361 -6.71 2.81 2.21
N ALA A 362 -6.59 3.42 1.02
CA ALA A 362 -6.95 4.81 0.79
C ALA A 362 -7.44 4.99 -0.65
N GLY A 363 -8.70 5.37 -0.84
CA GLY A 363 -9.33 5.45 -2.15
C GLY A 363 -9.19 4.12 -2.90
N GLN A 364 -8.58 4.15 -4.08
CA GLN A 364 -8.33 2.97 -4.92
C GLN A 364 -7.02 2.23 -4.60
N TYR A 365 -6.30 2.60 -3.55
CA TYR A 365 -4.99 2.04 -3.24
C TYR A 365 -4.99 1.25 -1.93
N LEU A 366 -4.21 0.18 -1.90
CA LEU A 366 -3.73 -0.49 -0.71
C LEU A 366 -2.29 -0.05 -0.42
N LEU A 367 -1.94 0.06 0.86
CA LEU A 367 -0.60 0.43 1.30
C LEU A 367 -0.02 -0.69 2.18
N ASP A 368 1.21 -1.09 1.88
CA ASP A 368 1.94 -2.02 2.73
C ASP A 368 2.56 -1.32 3.96
N GLN A 369 3.14 -2.11 4.84
CA GLN A 369 3.77 -1.63 6.08
C GLN A 369 4.91 -0.61 5.87
N PHE A 370 5.38 -0.45 4.65
CA PHE A 370 6.44 0.49 4.28
C PHE A 370 5.92 1.70 3.48
N GLY A 371 4.59 1.82 3.33
CA GLY A 371 3.93 2.90 2.61
C GLY A 371 3.95 2.76 1.08
N ARG A 372 4.35 1.60 0.54
CA ARG A 372 4.25 1.36 -0.89
C ARG A 372 2.78 1.23 -1.29
N LYS A 373 2.40 1.98 -2.34
CA LYS A 373 1.05 1.98 -2.89
C LYS A 373 0.87 0.88 -3.95
N TYR A 374 -0.24 0.17 -3.86
CA TYR A 374 -0.68 -0.83 -4.83
C TYR A 374 -2.08 -0.45 -5.31
N LEU A 375 -2.27 -0.33 -6.62
CA LEU A 375 -3.61 -0.12 -7.15
C LEU A 375 -4.45 -1.39 -6.89
N ASP A 376 -5.54 -1.21 -6.18
CA ASP A 376 -6.44 -2.31 -5.86
C ASP A 376 -7.38 -2.59 -7.05
N THR A 377 -7.05 -3.60 -7.82
CA THR A 377 -7.84 -4.07 -8.95
C THR A 377 -8.55 -5.40 -8.66
N VAL A 378 -8.57 -5.84 -7.41
CA VAL A 378 -9.08 -7.16 -6.99
C VAL A 378 -10.23 -7.03 -5.99
N ASN A 379 -10.12 -6.18 -4.96
CA ASN A 379 -11.13 -6.09 -3.92
C ASN A 379 -12.35 -5.30 -4.39
N ASN A 380 -13.47 -5.98 -4.55
CA ASN A 380 -14.73 -5.37 -4.96
C ASN A 380 -15.64 -4.97 -3.77
N VAL A 381 -15.27 -5.34 -2.54
CA VAL A 381 -16.03 -5.03 -1.32
C VAL A 381 -15.97 -3.53 -0.98
N ALA A 382 -14.79 -2.90 -1.10
CA ALA A 382 -14.63 -1.47 -0.90
C ALA A 382 -15.18 -0.69 -2.12
N HIS A 383 -16.49 -0.73 -2.32
CA HIS A 383 -17.17 -0.26 -3.53
C HIS A 383 -16.95 1.23 -3.83
N VAL A 384 -16.96 2.07 -2.79
CA VAL A 384 -16.70 3.52 -2.87
C VAL A 384 -15.24 3.88 -2.54
N GLY A 385 -14.35 2.89 -2.55
CA GLY A 385 -12.95 3.03 -2.18
C GLY A 385 -12.69 2.80 -0.69
N HIS A 386 -11.43 2.55 -0.38
CA HIS A 386 -10.98 2.39 1.00
C HIS A 386 -11.03 3.73 1.73
N GLU A 387 -11.26 3.69 3.04
CA GLU A 387 -11.21 4.86 3.93
C GLU A 387 -12.20 5.98 3.51
N ASN A 388 -13.33 5.64 2.85
CA ASN A 388 -14.33 6.64 2.51
C ASN A 388 -14.87 7.31 3.78
N TYR A 389 -14.66 8.63 3.89
CA TYR A 389 -14.96 9.38 5.10
C TYR A 389 -16.41 9.22 5.57
N ASN A 390 -17.37 9.32 4.66
CA ASN A 390 -18.79 9.26 5.01
C ASN A 390 -19.18 7.87 5.54
N VAL A 391 -18.67 6.81 4.91
CA VAL A 391 -18.92 5.42 5.34
C VAL A 391 -18.27 5.14 6.70
N VAL A 392 -17.00 5.55 6.86
CA VAL A 392 -16.25 5.37 8.12
C VAL A 392 -16.94 6.13 9.24
N LYS A 393 -17.29 7.40 9.01
CA LYS A 393 -17.93 8.26 10.02
C LYS A 393 -19.30 7.73 10.43
N ALA A 394 -20.16 7.35 9.48
CA ALA A 394 -21.47 6.77 9.76
C ALA A 394 -21.36 5.48 10.60
N GLY A 395 -20.40 4.59 10.24
CA GLY A 395 -20.13 3.37 11.01
C GLY A 395 -19.66 3.66 12.44
N GLN A 396 -18.73 4.60 12.62
CA GLN A 396 -18.24 5.00 13.95
C GLN A 396 -19.36 5.60 14.83
N ASP A 397 -20.19 6.48 14.27
CA ASP A 397 -21.29 7.11 14.98
C ASP A 397 -22.35 6.08 15.41
N GLN A 398 -22.73 5.18 14.49
CA GLN A 398 -23.69 4.14 14.79
C GLN A 398 -23.18 3.17 15.87
N MET A 399 -21.91 2.76 15.79
CA MET A 399 -21.31 1.86 16.80
C MET A 399 -21.18 2.54 18.17
N ALA A 400 -20.99 3.86 18.22
CA ALA A 400 -20.97 4.62 19.47
C ALA A 400 -22.35 4.73 20.15
N LEU A 401 -23.43 4.63 19.37
CA LEU A 401 -24.80 4.68 19.87
C LEU A 401 -25.35 3.31 20.23
N ILE A 402 -25.41 2.41 19.26
CA ILE A 402 -25.95 1.06 19.42
C ILE A 402 -25.46 0.12 18.31
N ASN A 403 -25.09 -1.09 18.73
CA ASN A 403 -24.84 -2.22 17.86
C ASN A 403 -25.62 -3.42 18.39
N THR A 404 -26.77 -3.74 17.77
CA THR A 404 -27.68 -4.81 18.19
C THR A 404 -28.30 -5.53 16.99
N ASN A 405 -29.14 -6.53 17.24
CA ASN A 405 -29.81 -7.28 16.17
C ASN A 405 -31.11 -6.58 15.71
N SER A 406 -31.66 -7.05 14.58
CA SER A 406 -32.84 -6.50 13.90
C SER A 406 -34.18 -6.76 14.61
N ARG A 407 -34.19 -7.30 15.83
CA ARG A 407 -35.42 -7.54 16.60
C ARG A 407 -36.02 -6.25 17.19
N TYR A 408 -35.24 -5.19 17.26
CA TYR A 408 -35.69 -3.88 17.73
C TYR A 408 -35.92 -2.96 16.54
N LEU A 409 -36.91 -2.09 16.67
CA LEU A 409 -37.18 -1.08 15.65
C LEU A 409 -36.05 -0.06 15.58
N HIS A 410 -35.64 0.24 14.35
CA HIS A 410 -34.64 1.27 14.07
C HIS A 410 -34.87 1.84 12.66
N GLU A 411 -34.79 3.16 12.53
CA GLU A 411 -35.07 3.89 11.29
C GLU A 411 -34.09 3.48 10.17
N ASN A 412 -32.80 3.34 10.45
CA ASN A 412 -31.76 3.12 9.45
C ASN A 412 -32.00 1.88 8.58
N ILE A 413 -32.58 0.80 9.13
CA ILE A 413 -32.88 -0.40 8.34
C ILE A 413 -34.02 -0.14 7.35
N ASN A 414 -35.02 0.64 7.77
CA ASN A 414 -36.16 1.00 6.93
C ASN A 414 -35.74 1.99 5.84
N GLU A 415 -34.89 2.95 6.15
CA GLU A 415 -34.34 3.92 5.19
C GLU A 415 -33.49 3.20 4.14
N LEU A 416 -32.60 2.31 4.54
CA LEU A 416 -31.81 1.48 3.61
C LEU A 416 -32.73 0.61 2.72
N ALA A 417 -33.77 0.01 3.30
CA ALA A 417 -34.72 -0.79 2.54
C ALA A 417 -35.45 0.04 1.49
N LYS A 418 -35.91 1.23 1.86
CA LYS A 418 -36.58 2.16 0.95
C LYS A 418 -35.68 2.60 -0.20
N GLU A 419 -34.46 3.05 0.11
CA GLU A 419 -33.49 3.48 -0.92
C GLU A 419 -33.13 2.34 -1.89
N LEU A 420 -32.98 1.11 -1.40
CA LEU A 420 -32.72 -0.04 -2.27
C LEU A 420 -33.92 -0.37 -3.16
N ILE A 421 -35.14 -0.38 -2.62
CA ILE A 421 -36.37 -0.66 -3.40
C ILE A 421 -36.57 0.39 -4.50
N GLU A 422 -36.27 1.66 -4.24
CA GLU A 422 -36.36 2.74 -5.24
C GLU A 422 -35.43 2.53 -6.46
N THR A 423 -34.38 1.71 -6.33
CA THR A 423 -33.45 1.36 -7.43
C THR A 423 -33.88 0.12 -8.21
N LEU A 424 -34.85 -0.64 -7.70
CA LEU A 424 -35.32 -1.91 -8.25
C LEU A 424 -36.64 -1.73 -9.05
N PRO A 425 -36.94 -2.63 -9.99
CA PRO A 425 -38.26 -2.68 -10.63
C PRO A 425 -39.37 -2.96 -9.59
N PRO A 426 -40.62 -2.50 -9.85
CA PRO A 426 -41.72 -2.62 -8.88
C PRO A 426 -42.06 -4.05 -8.41
N GLU A 427 -41.70 -5.05 -9.20
CA GLU A 427 -41.89 -6.47 -8.89
C GLU A 427 -40.97 -6.94 -7.75
N LEU A 428 -39.81 -6.28 -7.55
CA LEU A 428 -38.80 -6.58 -6.53
C LEU A 428 -38.93 -5.62 -5.35
N ASN A 429 -39.91 -5.79 -4.51
CA ASN A 429 -40.29 -4.84 -3.47
C ASN A 429 -40.20 -5.39 -2.01
N VAL A 430 -39.65 -6.58 -1.84
CA VAL A 430 -39.44 -7.20 -0.52
C VAL A 430 -37.97 -7.52 -0.32
N LEU A 431 -37.39 -7.04 0.78
CA LEU A 431 -35.97 -7.23 1.11
C LEU A 431 -35.77 -8.17 2.30
N HIS A 432 -34.74 -9.00 2.20
CA HIS A 432 -34.22 -9.82 3.29
C HIS A 432 -32.74 -9.47 3.54
N PHE A 433 -32.40 -9.07 4.75
CA PHE A 433 -31.02 -8.77 5.14
C PHE A 433 -30.36 -9.99 5.74
N VAL A 434 -29.17 -10.33 5.23
CA VAL A 434 -28.32 -11.44 5.67
C VAL A 434 -26.86 -10.95 5.79
N ASN A 435 -25.91 -11.82 6.20
CA ASN A 435 -24.56 -11.38 6.51
C ASN A 435 -23.54 -11.55 5.37
N SER A 436 -23.90 -12.21 4.29
CA SER A 436 -23.01 -12.45 3.16
C SER A 436 -23.77 -12.79 1.87
N GLY A 437 -23.10 -12.64 0.71
CA GLY A 437 -23.65 -13.12 -0.56
C GLY A 437 -23.92 -14.63 -0.56
N SER A 438 -23.13 -15.42 0.16
CA SER A 438 -23.40 -16.86 0.34
C SER A 438 -24.72 -17.11 1.08
N GLU A 439 -24.98 -16.36 2.16
CA GLU A 439 -26.27 -16.47 2.87
C GLU A 439 -27.43 -15.96 2.03
N ALA A 440 -27.23 -14.93 1.21
CA ALA A 440 -28.26 -14.42 0.30
C ALA A 440 -28.65 -15.49 -0.75
N ASN A 441 -27.67 -16.10 -1.40
CA ASN A 441 -27.92 -17.17 -2.38
C ASN A 441 -28.49 -18.43 -1.71
N GLU A 442 -28.00 -18.80 -0.53
CA GLU A 442 -28.59 -19.92 0.25
C GLU A 442 -30.07 -19.66 0.57
N LEU A 443 -30.41 -18.44 1.00
CA LEU A 443 -31.80 -18.06 1.27
C LEU A 443 -32.65 -18.06 -0.01
N ALA A 444 -32.14 -17.54 -1.13
CA ALA A 444 -32.82 -17.56 -2.41
C ALA A 444 -33.20 -19.01 -2.83
N ILE A 445 -32.25 -19.95 -2.72
CA ILE A 445 -32.49 -21.36 -3.05
C ILE A 445 -33.52 -21.99 -2.08
N ARG A 446 -33.47 -21.65 -0.80
CA ARG A 446 -34.46 -22.10 0.17
C ARG A 446 -35.86 -21.58 -0.15
N MET A 447 -35.97 -20.32 -0.59
CA MET A 447 -37.23 -19.72 -1.03
C MET A 447 -37.79 -20.43 -2.29
N VAL A 448 -36.93 -20.70 -3.27
CA VAL A 448 -37.29 -21.50 -4.46
C VAL A 448 -37.88 -22.83 -4.03
N LYS A 449 -37.18 -23.59 -3.18
CA LYS A 449 -37.67 -24.89 -2.72
C LYS A 449 -38.98 -24.80 -1.93
N ALA A 450 -39.18 -23.75 -1.16
CA ALA A 450 -40.42 -23.55 -0.40
C ALA A 450 -41.64 -23.23 -1.32
N VAL A 451 -41.39 -22.48 -2.38
CA VAL A 451 -42.46 -22.02 -3.33
C VAL A 451 -42.76 -23.08 -4.39
N THR A 452 -41.74 -23.69 -4.99
CA THR A 452 -41.92 -24.64 -6.10
C THR A 452 -42.02 -26.10 -5.63
N GLY A 453 -41.49 -26.43 -4.46
CA GLY A 453 -41.29 -27.82 -4.02
C GLY A 453 -40.12 -28.54 -4.71
N GLU A 454 -39.48 -27.89 -5.66
CA GLU A 454 -38.45 -28.48 -6.53
C GLU A 454 -37.03 -28.13 -6.02
N LYS A 455 -36.05 -28.97 -6.41
CA LYS A 455 -34.65 -28.82 -5.96
C LYS A 455 -33.65 -28.71 -7.11
N ASP A 456 -34.10 -28.97 -8.36
CA ASP A 456 -33.21 -29.00 -9.52
C ASP A 456 -32.90 -27.57 -10.00
N ILE A 457 -31.60 -27.25 -10.05
CA ILE A 457 -31.10 -25.89 -10.34
C ILE A 457 -30.22 -25.93 -11.57
N ILE A 458 -30.48 -24.99 -12.49
CA ILE A 458 -29.65 -24.75 -13.67
C ILE A 458 -28.69 -23.62 -13.37
N ALA A 459 -27.40 -23.85 -13.60
CA ALA A 459 -26.32 -22.88 -13.38
C ALA A 459 -25.28 -22.93 -14.51
N SER A 460 -24.48 -21.87 -14.64
CA SER A 460 -23.44 -21.77 -15.67
C SER A 460 -22.19 -22.55 -15.29
N GLU A 461 -21.51 -23.11 -16.30
CA GLU A 461 -20.12 -23.52 -16.19
C GLU A 461 -19.28 -22.36 -15.63
N VAL A 462 -18.31 -22.65 -14.72
CA VAL A 462 -17.48 -21.72 -13.93
C VAL A 462 -18.25 -20.67 -13.11
N GLY A 463 -19.58 -20.80 -12.94
CA GLY A 463 -20.35 -19.95 -12.03
C GLY A 463 -19.91 -20.14 -10.57
N TYR A 464 -19.95 -19.05 -9.80
CA TYR A 464 -19.64 -19.06 -8.38
C TYR A 464 -20.68 -18.28 -7.58
N HIS A 465 -21.39 -18.96 -6.70
CA HIS A 465 -22.53 -18.40 -5.96
C HIS A 465 -22.35 -18.41 -4.44
N GLY A 466 -21.17 -18.77 -3.96
CA GLY A 466 -20.85 -18.71 -2.54
C GLY A 466 -20.14 -19.95 -1.97
N ASN A 467 -20.05 -20.01 -0.65
CA ASN A 467 -19.23 -21.01 0.06
C ASN A 467 -20.02 -21.76 1.17
N SER A 468 -21.36 -21.67 1.18
CA SER A 468 -22.23 -22.59 1.94
C SER A 468 -22.48 -23.89 1.14
N ASN A 469 -23.00 -24.93 1.77
CA ASN A 469 -23.16 -26.22 1.10
C ASN A 469 -23.99 -26.12 -0.18
N MET A 470 -25.17 -25.51 -0.14
CA MET A 470 -26.00 -25.33 -1.33
C MET A 470 -25.35 -24.46 -2.39
N CYS A 471 -24.62 -23.39 -1.97
CA CYS A 471 -23.90 -22.56 -2.92
C CYS A 471 -22.74 -23.29 -3.59
N ILE A 472 -22.04 -24.17 -2.87
CA ILE A 472 -20.98 -25.03 -3.45
C ILE A 472 -21.62 -26.00 -4.46
N ASP A 473 -22.74 -26.59 -4.12
CA ASP A 473 -23.45 -27.56 -4.97
C ASP A 473 -23.87 -26.97 -6.32
N ILE A 474 -24.11 -25.65 -6.42
CA ILE A 474 -24.51 -24.96 -7.66
C ILE A 474 -23.35 -24.15 -8.29
N SER A 475 -22.13 -24.23 -7.74
CA SER A 475 -20.96 -23.49 -8.24
C SER A 475 -19.97 -24.44 -8.90
N SER A 476 -20.00 -24.56 -10.23
CA SER A 476 -19.07 -25.45 -10.94
C SER A 476 -17.61 -25.02 -10.74
N TYR A 477 -17.35 -23.73 -10.55
CA TYR A 477 -16.04 -23.22 -10.10
C TYR A 477 -15.50 -23.94 -8.85
N LYS A 478 -16.39 -24.42 -7.96
CA LYS A 478 -16.02 -25.13 -6.73
C LYS A 478 -15.96 -26.64 -6.92
N PHE A 479 -17.06 -27.25 -7.40
CA PHE A 479 -17.13 -28.70 -7.45
C PHE A 479 -16.30 -29.35 -8.59
N ASP A 480 -15.97 -28.60 -9.63
CA ASP A 480 -15.01 -29.00 -10.69
C ASP A 480 -13.55 -28.66 -10.32
N GLY A 481 -13.33 -27.90 -9.24
CA GLY A 481 -12.02 -27.54 -8.76
C GLY A 481 -11.24 -28.72 -8.16
N LYS A 482 -9.96 -28.50 -7.84
CA LYS A 482 -8.98 -29.51 -7.35
C LYS A 482 -9.46 -30.38 -6.17
N SER A 483 -10.38 -29.88 -5.35
CA SER A 483 -10.92 -30.59 -4.16
C SER A 483 -12.43 -30.75 -4.26
N GLY A 484 -13.02 -30.62 -5.44
CA GLY A 484 -14.43 -30.76 -5.67
C GLY A 484 -14.85 -32.24 -5.79
N ASN A 485 -16.14 -32.48 -5.58
CA ASN A 485 -16.71 -33.83 -5.64
C ASN A 485 -17.48 -34.09 -6.95
N GLY A 486 -17.33 -33.21 -7.94
CA GLY A 486 -18.10 -33.25 -9.18
C GLY A 486 -19.52 -32.68 -9.04
N THR A 487 -20.27 -32.67 -10.14
CA THR A 487 -21.61 -32.07 -10.23
C THR A 487 -22.63 -32.88 -9.41
N PRO A 488 -23.32 -32.26 -8.43
CA PRO A 488 -24.41 -32.92 -7.71
C PRO A 488 -25.58 -33.28 -8.63
N GLU A 489 -26.34 -34.30 -8.25
CA GLU A 489 -27.46 -34.80 -9.07
C GLU A 489 -28.55 -33.77 -9.37
N HIS A 490 -28.77 -32.83 -8.47
CA HIS A 490 -29.77 -31.76 -8.56
C HIS A 490 -29.25 -30.50 -9.24
N THR A 491 -28.00 -30.48 -9.73
CA THR A 491 -27.39 -29.35 -10.43
C THR A 491 -27.19 -29.68 -11.89
N HIS A 492 -27.63 -28.79 -12.77
CA HIS A 492 -27.58 -28.93 -14.21
C HIS A 492 -26.77 -27.78 -14.80
N ILE A 493 -25.62 -28.10 -15.40
CA ILE A 493 -24.70 -27.11 -15.92
C ILE A 493 -24.83 -26.95 -17.43
N PHE A 494 -25.01 -25.70 -17.87
CA PHE A 494 -24.89 -25.33 -19.27
C PHE A 494 -23.53 -24.68 -19.52
N PRO A 495 -22.97 -24.77 -20.75
CA PRO A 495 -21.65 -24.23 -21.08
C PRO A 495 -21.57 -22.72 -20.88
N LEU A 496 -20.38 -22.23 -20.45
CA LEU A 496 -20.09 -20.81 -20.28
C LEU A 496 -20.43 -20.02 -21.55
N PRO A 497 -21.32 -19.02 -21.48
CA PRO A 497 -21.75 -18.25 -22.64
C PRO A 497 -20.73 -17.17 -23.05
N ASP A 498 -19.50 -17.59 -23.30
CA ASP A 498 -18.38 -16.77 -23.75
C ASP A 498 -18.33 -16.75 -25.29
N VAL A 499 -18.59 -15.59 -25.89
CA VAL A 499 -18.57 -15.39 -27.33
C VAL A 499 -17.17 -15.44 -27.94
N PHE A 500 -16.13 -15.29 -27.14
CA PHE A 500 -14.73 -15.26 -27.59
C PHE A 500 -14.04 -16.63 -27.49
N ARG A 501 -14.15 -17.30 -26.33
CA ARG A 501 -13.47 -18.58 -26.06
C ARG A 501 -14.39 -19.77 -25.87
N GLY A 502 -15.71 -19.50 -25.68
CA GLY A 502 -16.70 -20.51 -25.37
C GLY A 502 -17.01 -21.50 -26.50
N LYS A 503 -17.98 -22.36 -26.22
CA LYS A 503 -18.39 -23.45 -27.09
C LYS A 503 -18.95 -22.95 -28.45
N TYR A 504 -19.67 -21.82 -28.44
CA TYR A 504 -20.30 -21.25 -29.62
C TYR A 504 -19.75 -19.86 -29.92
N LYS A 505 -19.60 -19.55 -31.21
CA LYS A 505 -19.08 -18.28 -31.74
C LYS A 505 -19.82 -17.85 -32.98
N GLY A 506 -19.69 -16.56 -33.33
CA GLY A 506 -20.29 -16.00 -34.55
C GLY A 506 -21.78 -15.71 -34.44
N GLU A 507 -22.50 -15.86 -35.54
CA GLU A 507 -23.93 -15.52 -35.62
C GLU A 507 -24.80 -16.46 -34.78
N ASN A 508 -25.91 -15.94 -34.25
CA ASN A 508 -26.88 -16.66 -33.43
C ASN A 508 -26.29 -17.34 -32.20
N VAL A 509 -25.20 -16.75 -31.63
CA VAL A 509 -24.53 -17.34 -30.49
C VAL A 509 -25.42 -17.39 -29.24
N ALA A 510 -26.26 -16.38 -29.04
CA ALA A 510 -27.24 -16.33 -27.94
C ALA A 510 -28.19 -17.52 -27.98
N SER A 511 -28.87 -17.73 -29.11
CA SER A 511 -29.84 -18.81 -29.28
C SER A 511 -29.21 -20.19 -29.07
N LYS A 512 -27.95 -20.40 -29.49
CA LYS A 512 -27.26 -21.67 -29.27
C LYS A 512 -27.00 -21.93 -27.79
N TYR A 513 -26.70 -20.90 -27.00
CA TYR A 513 -26.58 -21.06 -25.54
C TYR A 513 -27.95 -21.19 -24.85
N VAL A 514 -29.01 -20.60 -25.40
CA VAL A 514 -30.40 -20.82 -24.96
C VAL A 514 -30.80 -22.28 -25.18
N GLU A 515 -30.42 -22.89 -26.30
CA GLU A 515 -30.63 -24.33 -26.57
C GLU A 515 -29.96 -25.20 -25.48
N GLU A 516 -28.79 -24.83 -24.98
CA GLU A 516 -28.13 -25.56 -23.87
C GLU A 516 -28.94 -25.48 -22.57
N VAL A 517 -29.56 -24.34 -22.28
CA VAL A 517 -30.50 -24.20 -21.14
C VAL A 517 -31.74 -25.09 -21.37
N GLN A 518 -32.29 -25.12 -22.57
CA GLN A 518 -33.39 -25.99 -22.92
C GLN A 518 -33.04 -27.49 -22.73
N ILE A 519 -31.81 -27.90 -23.14
CA ILE A 519 -31.32 -29.27 -22.93
C ILE A 519 -31.22 -29.59 -21.42
N CYS A 520 -30.85 -28.63 -20.55
CA CYS A 520 -30.87 -28.83 -19.10
C CYS A 520 -32.31 -29.06 -18.59
N ILE A 521 -33.29 -28.27 -19.06
CA ILE A 521 -34.70 -28.42 -18.72
C ILE A 521 -35.20 -29.80 -19.11
N GLU A 522 -34.96 -30.24 -20.34
CA GLU A 522 -35.37 -31.56 -20.86
C GLU A 522 -34.77 -32.70 -20.05
N LYS A 523 -33.48 -32.62 -19.69
CA LYS A 523 -32.83 -33.62 -18.83
C LYS A 523 -33.48 -33.73 -17.44
N ILE A 524 -33.95 -32.63 -16.86
CA ILE A 524 -34.68 -32.62 -15.59
C ILE A 524 -36.01 -33.31 -15.76
N GLN A 525 -36.78 -32.93 -16.80
CA GLN A 525 -38.11 -33.46 -17.08
C GLN A 525 -38.09 -34.95 -17.42
N HIS A 526 -37.07 -35.42 -18.17
CA HIS A 526 -36.90 -36.86 -18.45
C HIS A 526 -36.69 -37.72 -17.19
N LYS A 527 -36.19 -37.09 -16.10
CA LYS A 527 -36.08 -37.75 -14.80
C LYS A 527 -37.37 -37.69 -13.96
N GLY A 528 -38.50 -37.18 -14.55
CA GLY A 528 -39.77 -36.98 -13.85
C GLY A 528 -39.71 -35.88 -12.79
N ARG A 529 -38.83 -34.93 -12.93
CA ARG A 529 -38.63 -33.78 -12.01
C ARG A 529 -38.92 -32.48 -12.77
N ASN A 530 -39.09 -31.38 -12.04
CA ASN A 530 -39.29 -30.06 -12.62
C ASN A 530 -38.13 -29.13 -12.22
N VAL A 531 -37.98 -28.04 -12.97
CA VAL A 531 -36.98 -27.01 -12.72
C VAL A 531 -37.38 -26.21 -11.48
N GLY A 532 -36.51 -26.14 -10.50
CA GLY A 532 -36.67 -25.27 -9.33
C GLY A 532 -36.21 -23.84 -9.64
N ALA A 533 -34.98 -23.69 -10.11
CA ALA A 533 -34.45 -22.37 -10.46
C ALA A 533 -33.37 -22.41 -11.54
N PHE A 534 -33.18 -21.23 -12.13
CA PHE A 534 -32.03 -20.82 -12.91
C PHE A 534 -31.32 -19.70 -12.17
N ILE A 535 -30.02 -19.87 -11.88
CA ILE A 535 -29.21 -18.87 -11.23
C ILE A 535 -28.02 -18.48 -12.10
N ILE A 536 -27.77 -17.18 -12.23
CA ILE A 536 -26.67 -16.67 -13.03
C ILE A 536 -26.18 -15.30 -12.52
N GLU A 537 -24.89 -15.06 -12.64
CA GLU A 537 -24.29 -13.72 -12.55
C GLU A 537 -24.51 -13.01 -13.90
N PRO A 538 -25.09 -11.78 -13.98
CA PRO A 538 -25.28 -11.06 -15.25
C PRO A 538 -23.99 -10.76 -16.03
N ILE A 539 -22.86 -10.73 -15.32
CA ILE A 539 -21.50 -10.85 -15.87
C ILE A 539 -20.81 -11.93 -15.04
N ILE A 540 -20.38 -13.01 -15.67
CA ILE A 540 -19.83 -14.17 -14.95
C ILE A 540 -18.43 -13.86 -14.49
N SER A 541 -18.27 -13.62 -13.19
CA SER A 541 -17.05 -13.08 -12.59
C SER A 541 -15.91 -14.08 -12.53
N CYS A 542 -16.10 -15.23 -11.91
CA CYS A 542 -15.05 -16.25 -11.78
C CYS A 542 -14.70 -16.91 -13.11
N GLY A 543 -15.57 -16.84 -14.10
CA GLY A 543 -15.34 -17.28 -15.48
C GLY A 543 -14.39 -16.38 -16.27
N GLY A 544 -14.07 -15.17 -15.77
CA GLY A 544 -13.15 -14.22 -16.41
C GLY A 544 -13.79 -12.88 -16.79
N GLN A 545 -14.82 -12.43 -16.07
CA GLN A 545 -15.59 -11.22 -16.34
C GLN A 545 -16.28 -11.30 -17.72
N ILE A 546 -17.02 -12.38 -17.95
CA ILE A 546 -17.66 -12.67 -19.23
C ILE A 546 -19.03 -11.98 -19.33
N GLU A 547 -19.19 -11.10 -20.29
CA GLU A 547 -20.49 -10.54 -20.67
C GLU A 547 -21.33 -11.60 -21.37
N LEU A 548 -22.61 -11.69 -21.01
CA LEU A 548 -23.55 -12.60 -21.66
C LEU A 548 -23.92 -12.08 -23.05
N PRO A 549 -24.12 -12.98 -24.05
CA PRO A 549 -24.58 -12.59 -25.38
C PRO A 549 -25.91 -11.84 -25.32
N GLU A 550 -26.09 -10.83 -26.18
CA GLU A 550 -27.31 -10.06 -26.27
C GLU A 550 -28.52 -10.98 -26.56
N GLY A 551 -29.61 -10.81 -25.81
CA GLY A 551 -30.83 -11.63 -25.92
C GLY A 551 -30.78 -12.96 -25.15
N PHE A 552 -29.60 -13.48 -24.80
CA PHE A 552 -29.47 -14.77 -24.11
C PHE A 552 -30.29 -14.81 -22.80
N LEU A 553 -30.13 -13.81 -21.95
CA LEU A 553 -30.72 -13.86 -20.60
C LEU A 553 -32.25 -13.74 -20.64
N SER A 554 -32.80 -12.93 -21.55
CA SER A 554 -34.27 -12.79 -21.72
C SER A 554 -34.91 -14.07 -22.21
N GLU A 555 -34.32 -14.73 -23.22
CA GLU A 555 -34.84 -16.00 -23.74
C GLU A 555 -34.69 -17.13 -22.71
N ALA A 556 -33.55 -17.21 -22.00
CA ALA A 556 -33.32 -18.19 -20.94
C ALA A 556 -34.35 -18.05 -19.79
N TYR A 557 -34.61 -16.81 -19.33
CA TYR A 557 -35.62 -16.56 -18.29
C TYR A 557 -37.03 -16.99 -18.74
N GLN A 558 -37.38 -16.72 -20.00
CA GLN A 558 -38.67 -17.13 -20.53
C GLN A 558 -38.81 -18.65 -20.55
N LEU A 559 -37.78 -19.39 -21.01
CA LEU A 559 -37.77 -20.85 -21.02
C LEU A 559 -37.93 -21.45 -19.61
N VAL A 560 -37.16 -20.93 -18.66
CA VAL A 560 -37.20 -21.40 -17.28
C VAL A 560 -38.55 -21.15 -16.62
N ARG A 561 -39.13 -19.96 -16.80
CA ARG A 561 -40.49 -19.64 -16.30
C ARG A 561 -41.57 -20.50 -16.93
N ASN A 562 -41.49 -20.76 -18.23
CA ASN A 562 -42.39 -21.67 -18.92
C ASN A 562 -42.30 -23.10 -18.37
N ALA A 563 -41.14 -23.51 -17.87
CA ALA A 563 -40.92 -24.79 -17.19
C ALA A 563 -41.29 -24.78 -15.69
N GLY A 564 -41.83 -23.68 -15.17
CA GLY A 564 -42.23 -23.51 -13.75
C GLY A 564 -41.10 -23.13 -12.79
N GLY A 565 -39.92 -22.85 -13.30
CA GLY A 565 -38.74 -22.46 -12.51
C GLY A 565 -38.68 -20.95 -12.19
N ILE A 566 -37.88 -20.59 -11.22
CA ILE A 566 -37.62 -19.23 -10.71
C ILE A 566 -36.27 -18.74 -11.21
N CYS A 567 -36.20 -17.49 -11.68
CA CYS A 567 -35.00 -16.87 -12.19
C CYS A 567 -34.31 -16.02 -11.11
N ILE A 568 -33.05 -16.35 -10.76
CA ILE A 568 -32.25 -15.66 -9.76
C ILE A 568 -31.10 -14.92 -10.46
N SER A 569 -31.01 -13.61 -10.25
CA SER A 569 -29.86 -12.80 -10.65
C SER A 569 -28.92 -12.65 -9.46
N ASP A 570 -27.70 -13.17 -9.59
CA ASP A 570 -26.65 -12.99 -8.60
C ASP A 570 -25.88 -11.69 -8.88
N GLU A 571 -26.26 -10.64 -8.16
CA GLU A 571 -25.67 -9.29 -8.26
C GLU A 571 -24.54 -9.04 -7.23
N VAL A 572 -24.12 -10.08 -6.52
CA VAL A 572 -23.12 -9.95 -5.43
C VAL A 572 -21.83 -9.25 -5.91
N GLN A 573 -21.40 -9.52 -7.14
CA GLN A 573 -20.23 -8.85 -7.71
C GLN A 573 -20.56 -7.60 -8.52
N VAL A 574 -21.60 -7.61 -9.31
CA VAL A 574 -21.83 -6.61 -10.37
C VAL A 574 -22.85 -5.55 -10.02
N GLY A 575 -23.66 -5.74 -8.99
CA GLY A 575 -24.69 -4.80 -8.57
C GLY A 575 -24.18 -3.50 -7.96
N CYS A 576 -25.10 -2.64 -7.59
CA CYS A 576 -24.88 -1.35 -6.93
C CYS A 576 -24.03 -0.36 -7.75
N GLY A 577 -24.27 -0.25 -9.06
CA GLY A 577 -23.64 0.73 -9.94
C GLY A 577 -22.21 0.39 -10.37
N ARG A 578 -21.68 -0.80 -10.05
CA ARG A 578 -20.32 -1.21 -10.43
C ARG A 578 -20.06 -1.19 -11.94
N LEU A 579 -21.09 -1.45 -12.73
CA LEU A 579 -21.01 -1.49 -14.19
C LEU A 579 -20.98 -0.08 -14.84
N GLY A 580 -21.34 0.96 -14.08
CA GLY A 580 -21.36 2.33 -14.54
C GLY A 580 -22.54 2.68 -15.46
N LYS A 581 -22.91 1.83 -16.40
CA LYS A 581 -24.02 2.04 -17.33
C LYS A 581 -25.40 1.83 -16.65
N THR A 582 -25.49 0.83 -15.78
CA THR A 582 -26.71 0.48 -15.04
C THR A 582 -26.40 0.31 -13.56
N PHE A 583 -27.41 0.44 -12.70
CA PHE A 583 -27.25 0.21 -11.26
C PHE A 583 -27.21 -1.29 -10.93
N TRP A 584 -28.02 -2.10 -11.65
CA TRP A 584 -28.05 -3.56 -11.53
C TRP A 584 -27.59 -4.23 -12.84
N GLY A 585 -26.93 -5.36 -12.74
CA GLY A 585 -26.41 -6.08 -13.91
C GLY A 585 -27.50 -6.65 -14.82
N PHE A 586 -28.61 -7.14 -14.27
CA PHE A 586 -29.73 -7.64 -15.04
C PHE A 586 -30.35 -6.57 -15.96
N GLN A 587 -30.23 -5.29 -15.63
CA GLN A 587 -30.70 -4.17 -16.44
C GLN A 587 -29.93 -4.03 -17.78
N LEU A 588 -28.70 -4.57 -17.88
CA LEU A 588 -27.99 -4.63 -19.17
C LEU A 588 -28.66 -5.50 -20.21
N HIS A 589 -29.52 -6.42 -19.76
CA HIS A 589 -30.16 -7.44 -20.56
C HIS A 589 -31.67 -7.21 -20.72
N ASP A 590 -32.16 -6.04 -20.24
CA ASP A 590 -33.59 -5.66 -20.28
C ASP A 590 -34.52 -6.74 -19.68
N VAL A 591 -34.12 -7.39 -18.60
CA VAL A 591 -34.89 -8.42 -17.90
C VAL A 591 -35.14 -8.03 -16.44
N VAL A 592 -36.19 -8.62 -15.86
CA VAL A 592 -36.49 -8.57 -14.42
C VAL A 592 -36.44 -10.01 -13.89
N PRO A 593 -35.50 -10.31 -12.98
CA PRO A 593 -35.45 -11.61 -12.29
C PRO A 593 -36.57 -11.72 -11.25
N ASP A 594 -36.84 -12.94 -10.76
CA ASP A 594 -37.80 -13.18 -9.67
C ASP A 594 -37.14 -12.95 -8.30
N ILE A 595 -35.83 -13.18 -8.21
CA ILE A 595 -35.02 -12.92 -7.02
C ILE A 595 -33.70 -12.26 -7.43
N VAL A 596 -33.28 -11.24 -6.66
CA VAL A 596 -31.96 -10.61 -6.80
C VAL A 596 -31.18 -10.83 -5.50
N THR A 597 -29.94 -11.31 -5.60
CA THR A 597 -29.05 -11.44 -4.45
C THR A 597 -27.93 -10.41 -4.52
N ILE A 598 -27.65 -9.75 -3.39
CA ILE A 598 -26.77 -8.57 -3.31
C ILE A 598 -25.72 -8.83 -2.23
N GLY A 599 -24.50 -8.33 -2.44
CA GLY A 599 -23.42 -8.43 -1.46
C GLY A 599 -22.48 -7.22 -1.50
N LYS A 600 -22.81 -6.16 -0.77
CA LYS A 600 -21.97 -4.93 -0.65
C LYS A 600 -21.88 -4.47 0.79
#